data_8ff1408a5f5ef2a9254f04ba637f10c3
#
_entry.id   8ff1408a5f5ef2a9254f04ba637f10c3
#
_cell.length_a   1.000
_cell.length_b   1.000
_cell.length_c   1.000
_cell.angle_alpha   90.00
_cell.angle_beta   90.00
_cell.angle_gamma   90.00
#
_symmetry.space_group_name_H-M   'P 1'
#
loop_
_entity.id
_entity.type
_entity.pdbx_description
1 polymer ?
#
loop_
_entity_poly.entity_id
_entity_poly.type
_entity_poly.pdbx_seq_one_letter_code
_entity_poly.pdbx_strand_id
1 'polypeptide(L)'
;MSKRTQRRAEQRRLTRANRELNGAANEAKPLQAAGTIRTTSEAQIAANRENATHSTGPTSEIGKAIVSQNRTVHGLNYNPNTFRVLACEDQAAYDNLLQQLTSEHKPTETTETLLVTAMAQHRWLLDRANRLQESCFDQQTAEITDQKLFTLYMRYATTHERAFHKCLADLLKLRATRQKIQIGFESEKRRADRHQHFLDLKDLDFTIRQMKILKDQGDIRRAEHPEIWPAKVKKAA
;
A
#
# COMPACT_ATOMS: atom_id res chain seq x y z
N MET A 1 20.52 -29.87 -27.25
CA MET A 1 19.24 -29.26 -26.80
C MET A 1 18.17 -30.33 -26.67
N SER A 2 17.42 -30.33 -25.59
CA SER A 2 16.37 -31.33 -25.32
C SER A 2 15.21 -31.19 -26.33
N LYS A 3 14.65 -32.32 -26.77
CA LYS A 3 13.45 -32.36 -27.66
C LYS A 3 12.28 -31.52 -27.09
N ARG A 4 12.20 -31.34 -25.76
CA ARG A 4 11.23 -30.51 -25.08
C ARG A 4 11.45 -29.00 -25.28
N THR A 5 12.71 -28.58 -25.38
CA THR A 5 13.09 -27.17 -25.64
C THR A 5 12.82 -26.79 -27.08
N GLN A 6 13.05 -27.73 -28.02
CA GLN A 6 12.75 -27.52 -29.44
C GLN A 6 11.24 -27.37 -29.69
N ARG A 7 10.41 -28.24 -29.10
CA ARG A 7 8.93 -28.14 -29.20
C ARG A 7 8.38 -26.84 -28.63
N ARG A 8 8.95 -26.32 -27.50
CA ARG A 8 8.57 -25.03 -26.94
C ARG A 8 8.98 -23.85 -27.82
N ALA A 9 10.12 -23.93 -28.47
CA ALA A 9 10.58 -22.88 -29.41
C ALA A 9 9.71 -22.83 -30.66
N GLU A 10 9.33 -24.00 -31.16
CA GLU A 10 8.46 -24.13 -32.35
C GLU A 10 7.02 -23.63 -32.04
N GLN A 11 6.50 -23.95 -30.88
CA GLN A 11 5.20 -23.48 -30.41
C GLN A 11 5.16 -21.95 -30.24
N ARG A 12 6.24 -21.35 -29.76
CA ARG A 12 6.38 -19.88 -29.68
C ARG A 12 6.47 -19.21 -31.04
N ARG A 13 7.13 -19.87 -32.06
CA ARG A 13 7.18 -19.38 -33.43
C ARG A 13 5.80 -19.41 -34.08
N LEU A 14 5.04 -20.50 -33.90
CA LEU A 14 3.69 -20.64 -34.44
C LEU A 14 2.72 -19.63 -33.83
N THR A 15 2.79 -19.39 -32.49
CA THR A 15 1.95 -18.39 -31.82
C THR A 15 2.31 -16.97 -32.27
N ARG A 16 3.59 -16.67 -32.54
CA ARG A 16 4.03 -15.37 -33.05
C ARG A 16 3.56 -15.13 -34.48
N ALA A 17 3.72 -16.13 -35.36
CA ALA A 17 3.22 -16.07 -36.74
C ALA A 17 1.69 -15.91 -36.81
N ASN A 18 0.95 -16.60 -35.96
CA ASN A 18 -0.50 -16.48 -35.87
C ASN A 18 -0.95 -15.11 -35.32
N ARG A 19 -0.14 -14.48 -34.44
CA ARG A 19 -0.38 -13.13 -33.94
C ARG A 19 -0.10 -12.06 -35.01
N GLU A 20 0.92 -12.26 -35.84
CA GLU A 20 1.25 -11.39 -36.96
C GLU A 20 0.20 -11.49 -38.09
N LEU A 21 -0.31 -12.68 -38.39
CA LEU A 21 -1.41 -12.92 -39.36
C LEU A 21 -2.72 -12.30 -38.86
N ASN A 22 -3.05 -12.45 -37.56
CA ASN A 22 -4.25 -11.84 -36.99
C ASN A 22 -4.11 -10.33 -36.78
N GLY A 23 -2.89 -9.80 -36.60
CA GLY A 23 -2.58 -8.38 -36.59
C GLY A 23 -2.82 -7.74 -37.97
N ALA A 24 -2.32 -8.35 -39.02
CA ALA A 24 -2.52 -7.89 -40.42
C ALA A 24 -3.99 -7.98 -40.84
N ALA A 25 -4.74 -8.98 -40.37
CA ALA A 25 -6.17 -9.10 -40.64
C ALA A 25 -7.02 -8.05 -39.89
N ASN A 26 -6.53 -7.57 -38.76
CA ASN A 26 -7.20 -6.49 -38.01
C ASN A 26 -6.91 -5.09 -38.57
N GLU A 27 -5.77 -4.89 -39.21
CA GLU A 27 -5.44 -3.63 -39.90
C GLU A 27 -6.28 -3.42 -41.19
N ALA A 28 -6.80 -4.51 -41.76
CA ALA A 28 -7.67 -4.46 -42.94
C ALA A 28 -9.17 -4.25 -42.60
N LYS A 29 -9.58 -4.24 -41.32
CA LYS A 29 -10.90 -3.80 -40.96
C LYS A 29 -10.91 -2.27 -40.96
N PRO A 30 -11.80 -1.64 -41.76
CA PRO A 30 -12.01 -0.21 -41.63
C PRO A 30 -12.40 0.05 -40.17
N LEU A 31 -11.68 0.97 -39.52
CA LEU A 31 -12.06 1.48 -38.20
C LEU A 31 -13.56 1.78 -38.26
N GLN A 32 -14.39 0.90 -37.72
CA GLN A 32 -15.75 1.26 -37.39
C GLN A 32 -15.58 2.43 -36.44
N ALA A 33 -16.01 3.60 -36.93
CA ALA A 33 -15.90 4.86 -36.25
C ALA A 33 -16.13 4.64 -34.75
N ALA A 34 -15.16 5.05 -33.93
CA ALA A 34 -15.25 5.09 -32.49
C ALA A 34 -16.68 5.52 -32.17
N GLY A 35 -17.41 4.67 -31.45
CA GLY A 35 -18.86 4.79 -31.26
C GLY A 35 -19.18 6.26 -31.07
N THR A 36 -19.90 6.81 -32.00
CA THR A 36 -20.36 8.22 -31.98
C THR A 36 -20.93 8.42 -30.61
N ILE A 37 -20.25 9.22 -29.77
CA ILE A 37 -20.86 9.75 -28.55
C ILE A 37 -22.18 10.30 -29.04
N ARG A 38 -23.29 9.60 -28.76
CA ARG A 38 -24.63 10.06 -29.13
C ARG A 38 -24.83 11.32 -28.33
N THR A 39 -24.47 12.45 -28.92
CA THR A 39 -24.81 13.75 -28.36
C THR A 39 -26.32 13.80 -28.29
N THR A 40 -26.83 13.91 -27.08
CA THR A 40 -28.28 14.07 -26.84
C THR A 40 -28.76 15.26 -27.61
N SER A 41 -29.77 15.11 -28.48
CA SER A 41 -30.29 16.21 -29.28
C SER A 41 -30.86 17.31 -28.38
N GLU A 42 -30.85 18.55 -28.84
CA GLU A 42 -31.41 19.68 -28.08
C GLU A 42 -32.89 19.45 -27.70
N ALA A 43 -33.68 18.85 -28.59
CA ALA A 43 -35.05 18.45 -28.30
C ALA A 43 -35.13 17.44 -27.14
N GLN A 44 -34.21 16.48 -27.08
CA GLN A 44 -34.15 15.51 -26.00
C GLN A 44 -33.69 16.15 -24.69
N ILE A 45 -32.78 17.12 -24.75
CA ILE A 45 -32.35 17.89 -23.57
C ILE A 45 -33.51 18.73 -23.03
N ALA A 46 -34.30 19.38 -23.93
CA ALA A 46 -35.48 20.15 -23.54
C ALA A 46 -36.55 19.26 -22.90
N ALA A 47 -36.87 18.12 -23.52
CA ALA A 47 -37.82 17.17 -22.96
C ALA A 47 -37.33 16.59 -21.60
N ASN A 48 -36.01 16.31 -21.42
CA ASN A 48 -35.48 15.86 -20.17
C ASN A 48 -35.54 16.94 -19.07
N ARG A 49 -35.34 18.19 -19.41
CA ARG A 49 -35.51 19.32 -18.47
C ARG A 49 -36.99 19.47 -18.05
N GLU A 50 -37.91 19.37 -18.98
CA GLU A 50 -39.35 19.41 -18.68
C GLU A 50 -39.75 18.23 -17.79
N ASN A 51 -39.35 17.02 -18.13
CA ASN A 51 -39.57 15.83 -17.29
C ASN A 51 -38.94 15.96 -15.90
N ALA A 52 -37.79 16.62 -15.78
CA ALA A 52 -37.15 16.86 -14.48
C ALA A 52 -37.97 17.80 -13.58
N THR A 53 -38.74 18.76 -14.16
CA THR A 53 -39.65 19.63 -13.39
C THR A 53 -40.84 18.87 -12.81
N HIS A 54 -41.24 17.77 -13.46
CA HIS A 54 -42.31 16.88 -13.00
C HIS A 54 -41.79 15.72 -12.13
N SER A 55 -40.46 15.64 -11.94
CA SER A 55 -39.85 14.61 -11.11
C SER A 55 -40.23 14.80 -9.65
N THR A 56 -40.96 13.84 -9.12
CA THR A 56 -41.37 13.78 -7.71
C THR A 56 -40.42 12.98 -6.84
N GLY A 57 -39.11 13.13 -7.09
CA GLY A 57 -38.08 12.48 -6.24
C GLY A 57 -38.26 12.83 -4.75
N PRO A 58 -37.70 12.08 -3.82
CA PRO A 58 -37.88 12.31 -2.39
C PRO A 58 -37.35 13.70 -2.00
N THR A 59 -38.23 14.56 -1.50
CA THR A 59 -37.88 15.90 -1.04
C THR A 59 -37.51 15.93 0.44
N SER A 60 -38.12 15.03 1.26
CA SER A 60 -37.80 14.91 2.68
C SER A 60 -36.49 14.12 2.95
N GLU A 61 -35.78 14.48 4.00
CA GLU A 61 -34.55 13.73 4.41
C GLU A 61 -34.82 12.24 4.67
N ILE A 62 -35.98 11.94 5.29
CA ILE A 62 -36.44 10.55 5.52
C ILE A 62 -36.67 9.84 4.18
N GLY A 63 -37.34 10.50 3.22
CA GLY A 63 -37.57 9.96 1.89
C GLY A 63 -36.26 9.71 1.12
N LYS A 64 -35.30 10.63 1.19
CA LYS A 64 -33.97 10.47 0.59
C LYS A 64 -33.22 9.29 1.22
N ALA A 65 -33.29 9.15 2.53
CA ALA A 65 -32.67 8.03 3.25
C ALA A 65 -33.28 6.67 2.81
N ILE A 66 -34.63 6.58 2.69
CA ILE A 66 -35.31 5.37 2.22
C ILE A 66 -34.90 5.03 0.79
N VAL A 67 -34.92 6.01 -0.14
CA VAL A 67 -34.58 5.77 -1.55
C VAL A 67 -33.09 5.40 -1.70
N SER A 68 -32.20 5.97 -0.89
CA SER A 68 -30.78 5.57 -0.87
C SER A 68 -30.59 4.11 -0.45
N GLN A 69 -31.51 3.56 0.38
CA GLN A 69 -31.49 2.18 0.80
C GLN A 69 -32.07 1.21 -0.25
N ASN A 70 -33.01 1.67 -1.09
CA ASN A 70 -33.62 0.83 -2.14
C ASN A 70 -32.58 0.29 -3.14
N ARG A 71 -31.45 0.94 -3.30
CA ARG A 71 -30.32 0.47 -4.13
C ARG A 71 -29.46 -0.60 -3.43
N THR A 72 -29.68 -0.82 -2.14
CA THR A 72 -28.90 -1.79 -1.37
C THR A 72 -29.58 -3.14 -1.41
N VAL A 73 -29.35 -3.94 -2.46
CA VAL A 73 -29.96 -5.26 -2.61
C VAL A 73 -29.37 -6.27 -1.63
N HIS A 74 -28.06 -6.29 -1.47
CA HIS A 74 -27.34 -7.24 -0.62
C HIS A 74 -26.19 -6.61 0.19
N GLY A 75 -25.92 -5.33 0.00
CA GLY A 75 -24.91 -4.58 0.75
C GLY A 75 -23.46 -5.07 0.60
N LEU A 76 -23.16 -5.86 -0.45
CA LEU A 76 -21.82 -6.41 -0.70
C LEU A 76 -20.93 -5.51 -1.55
N ASN A 77 -21.48 -4.43 -2.10
CA ASN A 77 -20.71 -3.52 -2.93
C ASN A 77 -19.81 -2.65 -2.03
N TYR A 78 -18.51 -2.86 -2.10
CA TYR A 78 -17.56 -2.12 -1.30
C TYR A 78 -17.33 -0.71 -1.84
N ASN A 79 -17.59 0.27 -0.98
CA ASN A 79 -17.12 1.64 -1.13
C ASN A 79 -16.79 2.14 0.28
N PRO A 80 -15.55 2.57 0.56
CA PRO A 80 -15.16 3.00 1.91
C PRO A 80 -16.02 4.14 2.46
N ASN A 81 -16.53 5.02 1.58
CA ASN A 81 -17.37 6.15 1.96
C ASN A 81 -18.83 5.75 2.24
N THR A 82 -19.26 4.58 1.79
CA THR A 82 -20.65 4.10 1.93
C THR A 82 -20.74 2.76 2.66
N PHE A 83 -19.61 2.25 3.17
CA PHE A 83 -19.64 1.05 4.00
C PHE A 83 -20.50 1.28 5.24
N ARG A 84 -21.37 0.33 5.53
CA ARG A 84 -22.19 0.34 6.74
C ARG A 84 -22.51 -1.10 7.16
N VAL A 85 -22.63 -1.30 8.45
CA VAL A 85 -23.26 -2.48 9.03
C VAL A 85 -24.76 -2.36 8.77
N LEU A 86 -25.40 -3.43 8.30
CA LEU A 86 -26.83 -3.44 8.00
C LEU A 86 -27.63 -3.52 9.30
N ALA A 87 -28.88 -3.05 9.28
CA ALA A 87 -29.76 -3.09 10.45
C ALA A 87 -30.04 -4.51 10.98
N CYS A 88 -29.86 -5.53 10.12
CA CYS A 88 -29.98 -6.96 10.50
C CYS A 88 -28.68 -7.56 11.03
N GLU A 89 -27.60 -6.79 11.11
CA GLU A 89 -26.27 -7.22 11.55
C GLU A 89 -25.95 -6.58 12.92
N ASP A 90 -25.01 -7.19 13.62
CA ASP A 90 -24.57 -6.70 14.92
C ASP A 90 -23.42 -5.69 14.78
N GLN A 91 -23.69 -4.43 15.09
CA GLN A 91 -22.70 -3.35 15.09
C GLN A 91 -21.58 -3.62 16.11
N ALA A 92 -21.92 -4.16 17.30
CA ALA A 92 -20.92 -4.43 18.32
C ALA A 92 -19.92 -5.52 17.90
N ALA A 93 -20.39 -6.51 17.13
CA ALA A 93 -19.51 -7.52 16.57
C ALA A 93 -18.54 -6.94 15.53
N TYR A 94 -18.98 -5.98 14.70
CA TYR A 94 -18.10 -5.27 13.79
C TYR A 94 -17.06 -4.40 14.54
N ASP A 95 -17.50 -3.67 15.54
CA ASP A 95 -16.62 -2.82 16.34
C ASP A 95 -15.56 -3.66 17.08
N ASN A 96 -15.94 -4.82 17.60
CA ASN A 96 -15.02 -5.80 18.16
C ASN A 96 -13.99 -6.29 17.13
N LEU A 97 -14.41 -6.65 15.93
CA LEU A 97 -13.51 -7.08 14.84
C LEU A 97 -12.50 -5.97 14.52
N LEU A 98 -12.96 -4.72 14.38
CA LEU A 98 -12.11 -3.57 14.11
C LEU A 98 -11.11 -3.35 15.27
N GLN A 99 -11.56 -3.46 16.52
CA GLN A 99 -10.72 -3.32 17.69
C GLN A 99 -9.65 -4.43 17.76
N GLN A 100 -10.01 -5.68 17.48
CA GLN A 100 -9.08 -6.81 17.42
C GLN A 100 -7.99 -6.58 16.39
N LEU A 101 -8.34 -6.26 15.14
CA LEU A 101 -7.38 -5.97 14.09
C LEU A 101 -6.51 -4.75 14.41
N THR A 102 -7.07 -3.73 15.04
CA THR A 102 -6.31 -2.55 15.48
C THR A 102 -5.32 -2.92 16.59
N SER A 103 -5.70 -3.75 17.54
CA SER A 103 -4.82 -4.20 18.63
C SER A 103 -3.72 -5.14 18.15
N GLU A 104 -4.02 -6.00 17.16
CA GLU A 104 -3.06 -6.92 16.56
C GLU A 104 -2.01 -6.17 15.73
N HIS A 105 -2.48 -5.30 14.83
CA HIS A 105 -1.61 -4.61 13.89
C HIS A 105 -1.00 -3.33 14.43
N LYS A 106 -1.53 -2.72 15.50
CA LYS A 106 -1.04 -1.49 16.14
C LYS A 106 -0.62 -0.42 15.13
N PRO A 107 -1.55 0.10 14.32
CA PRO A 107 -1.24 1.09 13.31
C PRO A 107 -0.71 2.37 13.96
N THR A 108 0.43 2.87 13.48
CA THR A 108 1.09 4.07 14.02
C THR A 108 0.75 5.32 13.23
N GLU A 109 0.40 5.18 11.95
CA GLU A 109 0.10 6.28 11.06
C GLU A 109 -1.28 6.15 10.43
N THR A 110 -1.80 7.27 9.92
CA THR A 110 -3.11 7.34 9.26
C THR A 110 -3.24 6.33 8.11
N THR A 111 -2.19 6.15 7.30
CA THR A 111 -2.22 5.19 6.19
C THR A 111 -2.37 3.75 6.68
N GLU A 112 -1.69 3.39 7.77
CA GLU A 112 -1.84 2.07 8.38
C GLU A 112 -3.23 1.89 8.99
N THR A 113 -3.77 2.94 9.64
CA THR A 113 -5.13 2.92 10.19
C THR A 113 -6.17 2.72 9.10
N LEU A 114 -6.04 3.40 7.95
CA LEU A 114 -6.91 3.22 6.80
C LEU A 114 -6.86 1.80 6.25
N LEU A 115 -5.66 1.20 6.16
CA LEU A 115 -5.50 -0.18 5.70
C LEU A 115 -6.13 -1.17 6.68
N VAL A 116 -5.94 -1.00 7.99
CA VAL A 116 -6.54 -1.86 9.02
C VAL A 116 -8.07 -1.73 9.01
N THR A 117 -8.60 -0.51 8.86
CA THR A 117 -10.05 -0.27 8.72
C THR A 117 -10.60 -0.96 7.46
N ALA A 118 -9.92 -0.85 6.33
CA ALA A 118 -10.31 -1.52 5.10
C ALA A 118 -10.27 -3.05 5.26
N MET A 119 -9.29 -3.60 5.97
CA MET A 119 -9.25 -5.03 6.32
C MET A 119 -10.49 -5.46 7.11
N ALA A 120 -10.87 -4.71 8.15
CA ALA A 120 -12.07 -5.00 8.92
C ALA A 120 -13.35 -4.97 8.06
N GLN A 121 -13.48 -3.97 7.20
CA GLN A 121 -14.60 -3.83 6.28
C GLN A 121 -14.67 -5.00 5.27
N HIS A 122 -13.54 -5.37 4.67
CA HIS A 122 -13.50 -6.49 3.73
C HIS A 122 -13.77 -7.83 4.43
N ARG A 123 -13.26 -8.03 5.63
CA ARG A 123 -13.56 -9.24 6.42
C ARG A 123 -15.05 -9.31 6.74
N TRP A 124 -15.67 -8.22 7.17
CA TRP A 124 -17.10 -8.15 7.43
C TRP A 124 -17.96 -8.46 6.21
N LEU A 125 -17.57 -7.90 5.05
CA LEU A 125 -18.27 -8.16 3.78
C LEU A 125 -18.09 -9.60 3.29
N LEU A 126 -16.93 -10.21 3.55
CA LEU A 126 -16.72 -11.64 3.28
C LEU A 126 -17.65 -12.50 4.13
N ASP A 127 -17.76 -12.23 5.44
CA ASP A 127 -18.64 -12.98 6.33
C ASP A 127 -20.12 -12.77 5.96
N ARG A 128 -20.51 -11.56 5.53
CA ARG A 128 -21.83 -11.29 4.95
C ARG A 128 -22.08 -12.11 3.68
N ALA A 129 -21.13 -12.15 2.76
CA ALA A 129 -21.24 -12.92 1.54
C ALA A 129 -21.40 -14.42 1.82
N ASN A 130 -20.67 -14.95 2.79
CA ASN A 130 -20.77 -16.35 3.21
C ASN A 130 -22.16 -16.65 3.81
N ARG A 131 -22.68 -15.81 4.70
CA ARG A 131 -24.06 -15.96 5.23
C ARG A 131 -25.13 -15.94 4.12
N LEU A 132 -24.95 -15.07 3.12
CA LEU A 132 -25.84 -15.02 1.96
C LEU A 132 -25.71 -16.26 1.06
N GLN A 133 -24.52 -16.84 0.92
CA GLN A 133 -24.33 -18.13 0.25
C GLN A 133 -25.06 -19.23 0.99
N GLU A 134 -24.96 -19.31 2.31
CA GLU A 134 -25.66 -20.28 3.15
C GLU A 134 -27.18 -20.15 2.97
N SER A 135 -27.72 -18.95 2.81
CA SER A 135 -29.14 -18.73 2.57
C SER A 135 -29.64 -19.20 1.20
N CYS A 136 -28.73 -19.49 0.25
CA CYS A 136 -29.09 -20.06 -1.06
C CYS A 136 -29.31 -21.59 -1.04
N PHE A 137 -29.03 -22.27 0.08
CA PHE A 137 -29.28 -23.70 0.22
C PHE A 137 -30.65 -23.96 0.84
N ASP A 138 -31.33 -24.93 0.31
CA ASP A 138 -32.50 -25.52 0.98
C ASP A 138 -32.02 -26.28 2.23
N GLN A 139 -32.60 -25.98 3.39
CA GLN A 139 -32.18 -26.56 4.68
C GLN A 139 -32.52 -28.09 4.79
N GLN A 140 -33.41 -28.59 3.97
CA GLN A 140 -33.85 -30.00 4.02
C GLN A 140 -33.12 -30.86 2.97
N THR A 141 -32.97 -30.35 1.75
CA THR A 141 -32.38 -31.10 0.64
C THR A 141 -30.91 -30.78 0.41
N ALA A 142 -30.38 -29.71 1.02
CA ALA A 142 -29.04 -29.13 0.75
C ALA A 142 -28.82 -28.78 -0.73
N GLU A 143 -29.90 -28.64 -1.51
CA GLU A 143 -29.83 -28.20 -2.89
C GLU A 143 -29.74 -26.66 -2.98
N ILE A 144 -29.10 -26.17 -4.03
CA ILE A 144 -29.02 -24.74 -4.29
C ILE A 144 -30.33 -24.27 -4.91
N THR A 145 -31.08 -23.43 -4.18
CA THR A 145 -32.37 -22.87 -4.63
C THR A 145 -32.22 -21.82 -5.73
N ASP A 146 -31.16 -21.01 -5.68
CA ASP A 146 -30.84 -20.01 -6.71
C ASP A 146 -29.35 -20.03 -7.07
N GLN A 147 -29.05 -20.71 -8.17
CA GLN A 147 -27.70 -20.84 -8.73
C GLN A 147 -27.10 -19.50 -9.10
N LYS A 148 -27.91 -18.53 -9.55
CA LYS A 148 -27.40 -17.21 -9.98
C LYS A 148 -26.96 -16.37 -8.79
N LEU A 149 -27.77 -16.31 -7.74
CA LEU A 149 -27.45 -15.63 -6.49
C LEU A 149 -26.27 -16.29 -5.80
N PHE A 150 -26.23 -17.60 -5.71
CA PHE A 150 -25.09 -18.33 -5.15
C PHE A 150 -23.78 -17.99 -5.87
N THR A 151 -23.78 -18.03 -7.21
CA THR A 151 -22.60 -17.67 -8.01
C THR A 151 -22.19 -16.20 -7.79
N LEU A 152 -23.17 -15.30 -7.67
CA LEU A 152 -22.93 -13.89 -7.39
C LEU A 152 -22.25 -13.71 -6.02
N TYR A 153 -22.76 -14.35 -4.98
CA TYR A 153 -22.20 -14.26 -3.63
C TYR A 153 -20.81 -14.88 -3.52
N MET A 154 -20.56 -15.99 -4.20
CA MET A 154 -19.21 -16.57 -4.33
C MET A 154 -18.20 -15.58 -4.95
N ARG A 155 -18.62 -14.84 -5.98
CA ARG A 155 -17.77 -13.82 -6.60
C ARG A 155 -17.45 -12.68 -5.62
N TYR A 156 -18.42 -12.22 -4.84
CA TYR A 156 -18.20 -11.22 -3.81
C TYR A 156 -17.30 -11.74 -2.69
N ALA A 157 -17.52 -12.96 -2.20
CA ALA A 157 -16.68 -13.59 -1.20
C ALA A 157 -15.22 -13.62 -1.64
N THR A 158 -14.94 -14.15 -2.84
CA THR A 158 -13.59 -14.17 -3.42
C THR A 158 -13.00 -12.77 -3.60
N THR A 159 -13.83 -11.79 -3.97
CA THR A 159 -13.37 -10.39 -4.15
C THR A 159 -12.94 -9.79 -2.82
N HIS A 160 -13.73 -9.96 -1.77
CA HIS A 160 -13.44 -9.42 -0.45
C HIS A 160 -12.28 -10.13 0.24
N GLU A 161 -12.17 -11.45 0.06
CA GLU A 161 -11.02 -12.23 0.54
C GLU A 161 -9.71 -11.73 -0.08
N ARG A 162 -9.67 -11.57 -1.40
CA ARG A 162 -8.50 -11.03 -2.10
C ARG A 162 -8.18 -9.60 -1.68
N ALA A 163 -9.19 -8.78 -1.47
CA ALA A 163 -9.02 -7.40 -1.04
C ALA A 163 -8.48 -7.33 0.40
N PHE A 164 -8.95 -8.17 1.31
CA PHE A 164 -8.40 -8.32 2.65
C PHE A 164 -6.90 -8.66 2.61
N HIS A 165 -6.53 -9.70 1.88
CA HIS A 165 -5.14 -10.12 1.75
C HIS A 165 -4.28 -9.05 1.07
N LYS A 166 -4.83 -8.29 0.12
CA LYS A 166 -4.14 -7.17 -0.50
C LYS A 166 -3.84 -6.07 0.51
N CYS A 167 -4.82 -5.65 1.31
CA CYS A 167 -4.62 -4.64 2.36
C CYS A 167 -3.55 -5.09 3.38
N LEU A 168 -3.56 -6.36 3.77
CA LEU A 168 -2.54 -6.93 4.65
C LEU A 168 -1.16 -6.90 4.01
N ALA A 169 -1.03 -7.31 2.75
CA ALA A 169 0.23 -7.28 2.02
C ALA A 169 0.76 -5.85 1.84
N ASP A 170 -0.11 -4.89 1.56
CA ASP A 170 0.25 -3.47 1.42
C ASP A 170 0.72 -2.89 2.77
N LEU A 171 0.08 -3.25 3.90
CA LEU A 171 0.52 -2.89 5.24
C LEU A 171 1.91 -3.42 5.56
N LEU A 172 2.15 -4.70 5.31
CA LEU A 172 3.46 -5.33 5.53
C LEU A 172 4.56 -4.72 4.65
N LYS A 173 4.25 -4.45 3.37
CA LYS A 173 5.16 -3.79 2.43
C LYS A 173 5.53 -2.38 2.86
N LEU A 174 4.54 -1.61 3.33
CA LEU A 174 4.75 -0.25 3.84
C LEU A 174 5.71 -0.27 5.04
N ARG A 175 5.51 -1.17 5.99
CA ARG A 175 6.38 -1.36 7.16
C ARG A 175 7.79 -1.80 6.79
N ALA A 176 7.91 -2.77 5.88
CA ALA A 176 9.21 -3.22 5.39
C ALA A 176 9.98 -2.09 4.67
N THR A 177 9.29 -1.23 3.93
CA THR A 177 9.89 -0.08 3.26
C THR A 177 10.41 0.94 4.28
N ARG A 178 9.62 1.26 5.31
CA ARG A 178 10.04 2.16 6.41
C ARG A 178 11.26 1.62 7.14
N GLN A 179 11.24 0.32 7.47
CA GLN A 179 12.37 -0.31 8.14
C GLN A 179 13.66 -0.22 7.29
N LYS A 180 13.57 -0.43 5.96
CA LYS A 180 14.71 -0.27 5.05
C LYS A 180 15.24 1.17 5.04
N ILE A 181 14.35 2.16 5.01
CA ILE A 181 14.71 3.57 5.06
C ILE A 181 15.41 3.88 6.38
N GLN A 182 14.85 3.42 7.51
CA GLN A 182 15.45 3.61 8.83
C GLN A 182 16.85 3.02 8.92
N ILE A 183 17.05 1.78 8.46
CA ILE A 183 18.37 1.13 8.41
C ILE A 183 19.33 1.92 7.52
N GLY A 184 18.86 2.46 6.40
CA GLY A 184 19.65 3.33 5.52
C GLY A 184 20.18 4.56 6.26
N PHE A 185 19.29 5.33 6.91
CA PHE A 185 19.68 6.51 7.70
C PHE A 185 20.65 6.19 8.83
N GLU A 186 20.42 5.10 9.57
CA GLU A 186 21.32 4.67 10.63
C GLU A 186 22.71 4.28 10.09
N SER A 187 22.75 3.64 8.92
CA SER A 187 24.00 3.28 8.25
C SER A 187 24.80 4.54 7.82
N GLU A 188 24.12 5.53 7.25
CA GLU A 188 24.73 6.80 6.86
C GLU A 188 25.23 7.57 8.08
N LYS A 189 24.42 7.64 9.14
CA LYS A 189 24.84 8.26 10.40
C LYS A 189 26.11 7.62 10.96
N ARG A 190 26.13 6.28 11.07
CA ARG A 190 27.34 5.55 11.55
C ARG A 190 28.56 5.79 10.65
N ARG A 191 28.37 6.00 9.35
CA ARG A 191 29.46 6.33 8.42
C ARG A 191 29.98 7.74 8.67
N ALA A 192 29.08 8.70 8.87
CA ALA A 192 29.43 10.07 9.21
C ALA A 192 30.16 10.16 10.56
N ASP A 193 29.65 9.46 11.60
CA ASP A 193 30.27 9.42 12.93
C ASP A 193 31.71 8.84 12.86
N ARG A 194 31.92 7.74 12.10
CA ARG A 194 33.25 7.19 11.89
C ARG A 194 34.18 8.13 11.14
N HIS A 195 33.67 8.85 10.17
CA HIS A 195 34.44 9.85 9.42
C HIS A 195 34.87 11.01 10.32
N GLN A 196 33.95 11.53 11.13
CA GLN A 196 34.25 12.58 12.10
C GLN A 196 35.31 12.12 13.10
N HIS A 197 35.14 10.93 13.69
CA HIS A 197 36.14 10.37 14.61
C HIS A 197 37.52 10.23 13.96
N PHE A 198 37.60 9.85 12.69
CA PHE A 198 38.86 9.80 11.96
C PHE A 198 39.51 11.16 11.79
N LEU A 199 38.71 12.23 11.53
CA LEU A 199 39.22 13.61 11.46
C LEU A 199 39.73 14.05 12.82
N ASP A 200 38.99 13.83 13.89
CA ASP A 200 39.39 14.17 15.26
C ASP A 200 40.70 13.51 15.65
N LEU A 201 40.93 12.25 15.29
CA LEU A 201 42.21 11.56 15.51
C LEU A 201 43.36 12.19 14.72
N LYS A 202 43.14 12.62 13.49
CA LYS A 202 44.15 13.33 12.68
C LYS A 202 44.52 14.67 13.29
N ASP A 203 43.54 15.41 13.75
CA ASP A 203 43.77 16.71 14.39
C ASP A 203 44.56 16.55 15.71
N LEU A 204 44.22 15.50 16.48
CA LEU A 204 44.95 15.16 17.68
C LEU A 204 46.42 14.80 17.37
N ASP A 205 46.66 13.94 16.36
CA ASP A 205 48.00 13.54 15.92
C ASP A 205 48.79 14.75 15.44
N PHE A 206 48.17 15.64 14.69
CA PHE A 206 48.77 16.90 14.28
C PHE A 206 49.18 17.77 15.49
N THR A 207 48.29 17.93 16.47
CA THR A 207 48.56 18.70 17.70
C THR A 207 49.69 18.07 18.50
N ILE A 208 49.75 16.78 18.63
CA ILE A 208 50.84 16.07 19.31
C ILE A 208 52.16 16.30 18.60
N ARG A 209 52.21 16.28 17.27
CA ARG A 209 53.42 16.58 16.49
C ARG A 209 53.87 18.02 16.71
N GLN A 210 52.99 19.00 16.71
CA GLN A 210 53.30 20.41 16.97
C GLN A 210 53.85 20.58 18.38
N MET A 211 53.25 19.97 19.40
CA MET A 211 53.77 20.01 20.77
C MET A 211 55.17 19.39 20.92
N LYS A 212 55.43 18.31 20.18
CA LYS A 212 56.76 17.69 20.16
C LYS A 212 57.82 18.62 19.57
N ILE A 213 57.53 19.28 18.43
CA ILE A 213 58.42 20.26 17.80
C ILE A 213 58.70 21.41 18.76
N LEU A 214 57.68 21.95 19.42
CA LEU A 214 57.84 23.04 20.39
C LEU A 214 58.69 22.63 21.59
N LYS A 215 58.52 21.38 22.06
CA LYS A 215 59.36 20.82 23.13
C LYS A 215 60.81 20.70 22.69
N ASP A 216 61.09 20.13 21.52
CA ASP A 216 62.42 19.97 20.97
C ASP A 216 63.12 21.34 20.79
N GLN A 217 62.41 22.35 20.27
CA GLN A 217 62.92 23.75 20.18
C GLN A 217 63.19 24.33 21.56
N GLY A 218 62.35 24.07 22.55
CA GLY A 218 62.58 24.49 23.93
C GLY A 218 63.79 23.85 24.55
N ASP A 219 64.03 22.57 24.27
CA ASP A 219 65.23 21.84 24.77
C ASP A 219 66.52 22.36 24.08
N ILE A 220 66.48 22.66 22.79
CA ILE A 220 67.59 23.31 22.06
C ILE A 220 67.93 24.69 22.67
N ARG A 221 66.96 25.59 22.90
CA ARG A 221 67.14 26.88 23.52
C ARG A 221 67.70 26.76 24.93
N ARG A 222 67.35 25.75 25.73
CA ARG A 222 67.90 25.48 27.04
C ARG A 222 69.36 25.05 26.94
N ALA A 223 69.74 24.31 25.94
CA ALA A 223 71.09 23.84 25.70
C ALA A 223 72.01 25.02 25.22
N GLU A 224 71.45 25.94 24.42
CA GLU A 224 72.18 27.14 23.90
C GLU A 224 72.36 28.21 24.97
N HIS A 225 71.48 28.30 25.96
CA HIS A 225 71.47 29.36 27.01
C HIS A 225 71.36 28.75 28.41
N PRO A 226 72.38 27.98 28.86
CA PRO A 226 72.33 27.31 30.17
C PRO A 226 72.38 28.32 31.34
N GLU A 227 72.84 29.55 31.10
CA GLU A 227 72.84 30.64 32.07
C GLU A 227 71.44 31.14 32.45
N ILE A 228 70.47 31.06 31.54
CA ILE A 228 69.11 31.47 31.77
C ILE A 228 68.25 30.28 32.37
N TRP A 229 68.56 29.09 31.97
CA TRP A 229 67.83 27.89 32.41
C TRP A 229 68.81 26.80 32.95
N PRO A 230 69.29 26.94 34.20
CA PRO A 230 70.20 25.99 34.78
C PRO A 230 69.56 24.61 34.83
N ALA A 231 70.34 23.55 34.54
CA ALA A 231 69.93 22.20 34.58
C ALA A 231 69.26 21.86 35.92
N LYS A 232 68.05 21.23 35.90
CA LYS A 232 67.40 20.77 37.14
C LYS A 232 68.36 19.80 37.84
N VAL A 233 68.91 20.19 38.98
CA VAL A 233 69.65 19.28 39.84
C VAL A 233 68.76 18.11 40.22
N LYS A 234 69.05 16.90 39.75
CA LYS A 234 68.41 15.71 40.22
C LYS A 234 68.66 15.60 41.71
N LYS A 235 67.68 15.86 42.57
CA LYS A 235 67.75 15.50 43.97
C LYS A 235 67.94 13.98 44.01
N ALA A 236 69.12 13.56 44.42
CA ALA A 236 69.38 12.18 44.78
C ALA A 236 68.43 11.79 45.93
N ALA A 237 67.64 10.74 45.76
CA ALA A 237 66.84 10.15 46.80
C ALA A 237 67.69 9.25 47.65
#